data_6d2bfd602d576fb50a64a63298fd42fc
#
_entry.id   6d2bfd602d576fb50a64a63298fd42fc
#
_cell.length_a   1.000
_cell.length_b   1.000
_cell.length_c   1.000
_cell.angle_alpha   90.00
_cell.angle_beta   90.00
_cell.angle_gamma   90.00
#
_symmetry.space_group_name_H-M   'P 1'
#
loop_
_entity.id
_entity.type
_entity.pdbx_description
1 polymer ?
#
loop_
_entity_poly.entity_id
_entity_poly.type
_entity_poly.pdbx_seq_one_letter_code
_entity_poly.pdbx_strand_id
1 'polypeptide(L)'
;MVNNANNDDGWETAKDLKEAGCNVICIIDQRPDINPPIKNIDYVLGRKIAKAYGNLRISSIKLDNGKIIKTDCLAVSGGFNPNLHLTCHQRGRPKWNELNHCFIPNNPPKNIPEGKVWVDLQNDVTVKDIKLAVHEGFHSVELLKRYTTLGMATDQGKNSNVLGLSVLSVIKNKPMDEVGTTIFRPPFTPIPIGAFAGRSRGKHFKPFRLTPSHNWAKSNNAVFVEAGNWLRAQWFPLKGEKTWRESVDREVIQTRTNVGICDVTTLGKIDIKGKDAGAFLNFVYANNFGKLPIGKVRYGLMLRDDGIAFDDGTTARFSENHFVMTTTTANAVTVFRHLEFCKQCLNPDWDVHLISTTDHWAQFAVAGPKSRKLLQEICDPKIDISNDKFPFMACGEINVLKGIPARLFRISFSGELAYEIAIPRRYADFFIKEISEIGKKYNLVPYGTEALGVMRIEKGHAAGNELNGQTTANNLGLGKMVSKLNDCIGNTMSEREELNKENTLKLVGFIPTNKNQSLVAGSHFIEKGQTENLENDQGWMSSVAFSPMLKHSIGLGYIIRGNQRYGEKVHAVNPLRKEIIEVEIHSPHFYDPEGELLRG
;
A
#
# COMPACT_ATOMS: atom_id res chain seq x y z
N MET A 1 37.31 5.64 24.50
CA MET A 1 36.55 6.69 23.78
C MET A 1 37.49 7.79 23.30
N VAL A 2 37.22 8.34 22.12
CA VAL A 2 37.89 9.55 21.62
C VAL A 2 36.87 10.69 21.59
N ASN A 3 37.27 11.89 22.00
CA ASN A 3 36.41 13.06 21.91
C ASN A 3 36.91 14.02 20.81
N ASN A 4 36.03 14.45 19.94
CA ASN A 4 36.29 15.44 18.89
C ASN A 4 35.68 16.79 19.31
N ALA A 5 36.52 17.79 19.47
CA ALA A 5 36.17 19.11 19.97
C ALA A 5 36.52 20.23 18.97
N ASN A 6 35.83 21.34 19.05
CA ASN A 6 36.11 22.58 18.33
C ASN A 6 35.97 23.82 19.24
N ASN A 7 35.70 23.60 20.52
CA ASN A 7 35.55 24.59 21.57
C ASN A 7 35.90 24.00 22.94
N ASP A 8 35.87 24.82 23.98
CA ASP A 8 36.26 24.40 25.32
C ASP A 8 35.24 23.48 25.99
N ASP A 9 33.96 23.57 25.65
CA ASP A 9 32.91 22.66 26.15
C ASP A 9 33.22 21.19 25.85
N GLY A 10 33.86 20.91 24.70
CA GLY A 10 34.31 19.55 24.35
C GLY A 10 35.39 19.02 25.28
N TRP A 11 36.27 19.91 25.78
CA TRP A 11 37.32 19.55 26.76
C TRP A 11 36.72 19.29 28.13
N GLU A 12 35.82 20.14 28.62
CA GLU A 12 35.12 19.93 29.89
C GLU A 12 34.32 18.65 29.86
N THR A 13 33.58 18.38 28.77
CA THR A 13 32.86 17.11 28.59
C THR A 13 33.80 15.90 28.66
N ALA A 14 34.99 15.99 28.07
CA ALA A 14 35.95 14.89 28.13
C ALA A 14 36.50 14.68 29.56
N LYS A 15 36.68 15.75 30.33
CA LYS A 15 37.04 15.70 31.74
C LYS A 15 35.97 15.04 32.59
N ASP A 16 34.72 15.51 32.47
CA ASP A 16 33.58 14.96 33.22
C ASP A 16 33.41 13.48 32.94
N LEU A 17 33.51 13.05 31.68
CA LEU A 17 33.47 11.65 31.31
C LEU A 17 34.61 10.83 31.91
N LYS A 18 35.83 11.39 31.97
CA LYS A 18 36.96 10.71 32.60
C LYS A 18 36.76 10.59 34.10
N GLU A 19 36.28 11.63 34.77
CA GLU A 19 35.95 11.64 36.19
C GLU A 19 34.83 10.66 36.53
N ALA A 20 33.85 10.49 35.61
CA ALA A 20 32.81 9.50 35.70
C ALA A 20 33.27 8.06 35.40
N GLY A 21 34.57 7.83 35.21
CA GLY A 21 35.13 6.49 34.99
C GLY A 21 35.23 6.03 33.53
N CYS A 22 34.92 6.90 32.57
CA CYS A 22 35.11 6.56 31.16
C CYS A 22 36.60 6.60 30.79
N ASN A 23 37.06 5.62 30.01
CA ASN A 23 38.42 5.65 29.46
C ASN A 23 38.50 6.61 28.27
N VAL A 24 38.82 7.87 28.51
CA VAL A 24 39.02 8.88 27.45
C VAL A 24 40.45 8.76 26.96
N ILE A 25 40.63 8.23 25.76
CA ILE A 25 41.94 7.91 25.16
C ILE A 25 42.62 9.19 24.64
N CYS A 26 41.87 10.07 23.98
CA CYS A 26 42.42 11.24 23.32
C CYS A 26 41.33 12.28 23.02
N ILE A 27 41.66 13.55 23.11
CA ILE A 27 40.88 14.68 22.60
C ILE A 27 41.50 15.14 21.26
N ILE A 28 40.66 15.26 20.24
CA ILE A 28 41.06 15.78 18.94
C ILE A 28 40.38 17.15 18.80
N ASP A 29 41.17 18.23 18.79
CA ASP A 29 40.63 19.57 18.59
C ASP A 29 41.05 20.11 17.22
N GLN A 30 40.09 20.69 16.53
CA GLN A 30 40.30 21.24 15.18
C GLN A 30 41.08 22.56 15.21
N ARG A 31 41.10 23.24 16.34
CA ARG A 31 41.83 24.47 16.53
C ARG A 31 43.35 24.18 16.69
N PRO A 32 44.24 24.82 15.89
CA PRO A 32 45.65 24.51 15.92
C PRO A 32 46.40 25.17 17.10
N ASP A 33 45.97 26.39 17.50
CA ASP A 33 46.73 27.27 18.36
C ASP A 33 45.99 27.59 19.68
N ILE A 34 45.49 26.53 20.35
CA ILE A 34 44.87 26.67 21.67
C ILE A 34 45.83 26.24 22.77
N ASN A 35 45.70 26.86 23.92
CA ASN A 35 46.32 26.34 25.15
C ASN A 35 45.38 25.30 25.74
N PRO A 36 45.74 23.98 25.77
CA PRO A 36 44.85 22.95 26.22
C PRO A 36 44.31 23.19 27.63
N PRO A 37 42.99 23.28 27.81
CA PRO A 37 42.41 23.56 29.13
C PRO A 37 42.68 22.45 30.16
N ILE A 38 42.93 21.23 29.68
CA ILE A 38 43.11 20.04 30.48
C ILE A 38 44.39 19.32 30.07
N LYS A 39 45.28 19.08 31.02
CA LYS A 39 46.63 18.51 30.75
C LYS A 39 46.72 16.97 31.04
N ASN A 40 45.73 16.38 31.67
CA ASN A 40 45.75 14.97 32.09
C ASN A 40 45.08 13.98 31.12
N ILE A 41 44.76 14.46 29.91
CA ILE A 41 44.23 13.63 28.82
C ILE A 41 45.09 13.89 27.58
N ASP A 42 45.45 12.86 26.85
CA ASP A 42 46.17 12.98 25.60
C ASP A 42 45.33 13.77 24.58
N TYR A 43 46.01 14.60 23.75
CA TYR A 43 45.33 15.44 22.78
C TYR A 43 46.09 15.56 21.46
N VAL A 44 45.33 15.93 20.43
CA VAL A 44 45.85 16.26 19.09
C VAL A 44 45.17 17.55 18.61
N LEU A 45 45.95 18.59 18.38
CA LEU A 45 45.45 19.91 17.93
C LEU A 45 45.57 20.07 16.41
N GLY A 46 44.72 20.92 15.82
CA GLY A 46 44.73 21.28 14.42
C GLY A 46 44.45 20.11 13.48
N ARG A 47 43.69 19.09 13.91
CA ARG A 47 43.40 17.90 13.12
C ARG A 47 41.91 17.58 13.07
N LYS A 48 41.51 16.96 11.97
CA LYS A 48 40.13 16.53 11.72
C LYS A 48 40.04 15.01 11.59
N ILE A 49 38.88 14.47 11.97
CA ILE A 49 38.59 13.08 11.74
C ILE A 49 38.16 12.93 10.27
N ALA A 50 38.95 12.19 9.49
CA ALA A 50 38.66 11.92 8.09
C ALA A 50 37.72 10.72 7.86
N LYS A 51 37.84 9.70 8.75
CA LYS A 51 37.01 8.50 8.60
C LYS A 51 36.88 7.72 9.91
N ALA A 52 35.74 7.10 10.15
CA ALA A 52 35.54 6.10 11.19
C ALA A 52 35.42 4.70 10.56
N TYR A 53 36.00 3.72 11.21
CA TYR A 53 35.98 2.30 10.81
C TYR A 53 35.23 1.46 11.83
N GLY A 54 34.57 0.44 11.37
CA GLY A 54 33.81 -0.52 12.16
C GLY A 54 32.63 -1.05 11.39
N ASN A 55 32.04 -2.14 11.86
CA ASN A 55 30.86 -2.74 11.22
C ASN A 55 29.61 -2.59 12.11
N LEU A 56 29.59 -3.22 13.29
CA LEU A 56 28.48 -3.09 14.26
C LEU A 56 28.72 -1.96 15.27
N ARG A 57 29.97 -1.62 15.50
CA ARG A 57 30.43 -0.53 16.35
C ARG A 57 31.72 0.07 15.78
N ILE A 58 32.06 1.25 16.22
CA ILE A 58 33.36 1.87 15.87
C ILE A 58 34.48 1.01 16.44
N SER A 59 35.52 0.75 15.66
CA SER A 59 36.72 0.06 16.07
C SER A 59 37.97 0.94 16.01
N SER A 60 37.97 1.95 15.14
CA SER A 60 39.01 2.95 15.03
C SER A 60 38.54 4.15 14.25
N ILE A 61 39.29 5.26 14.37
CA ILE A 61 39.15 6.47 13.56
C ILE A 61 40.46 6.78 12.83
N LYS A 62 40.35 7.44 11.68
CA LYS A 62 41.49 7.93 10.91
C LYS A 62 41.46 9.46 10.89
N LEU A 63 42.56 10.11 11.22
CA LEU A 63 42.74 11.55 11.08
C LEU A 63 43.10 11.94 9.64
N ASP A 64 42.98 13.23 9.33
CA ASP A 64 43.32 13.82 8.03
C ASP A 64 44.80 13.64 7.65
N ASN A 65 45.71 13.54 8.65
CA ASN A 65 47.13 13.23 8.45
C ASN A 65 47.44 11.74 8.31
N GLY A 66 46.43 10.87 8.25
CA GLY A 66 46.60 9.44 8.09
C GLY A 66 46.73 8.62 9.40
N LYS A 67 46.94 9.28 10.56
CA LYS A 67 47.07 8.58 11.86
C LYS A 67 45.75 7.85 12.19
N ILE A 68 45.88 6.60 12.63
CA ILE A 68 44.75 5.77 13.07
C ILE A 68 44.79 5.64 14.58
N ILE A 69 43.63 5.84 15.22
CA ILE A 69 43.46 5.71 16.67
C ILE A 69 42.38 4.63 16.90
N LYS A 70 42.72 3.59 17.64
CA LYS A 70 41.75 2.55 18.04
C LYS A 70 40.81 3.09 19.12
N THR A 71 39.53 2.95 18.91
CA THR A 71 38.48 3.37 19.86
C THR A 71 37.18 2.63 19.57
N ASP A 72 36.39 2.40 20.59
CA ASP A 72 35.06 1.82 20.51
C ASP A 72 33.93 2.87 20.55
N CYS A 73 34.27 4.11 20.92
CA CYS A 73 33.33 5.21 20.97
C CYS A 73 33.99 6.50 20.48
N LEU A 74 33.27 7.28 19.67
CA LEU A 74 33.60 8.60 19.23
C LEU A 74 32.57 9.60 19.75
N ALA A 75 32.92 10.45 20.68
CA ALA A 75 32.11 11.58 21.08
C ALA A 75 32.45 12.79 20.20
N VAL A 76 31.46 13.58 19.82
CA VAL A 76 31.63 14.77 18.99
C VAL A 76 30.94 15.93 19.67
N SER A 77 31.70 16.98 19.97
CA SER A 77 31.21 18.26 20.51
C SER A 77 31.41 19.34 19.48
N GLY A 78 30.34 19.87 18.93
CA GLY A 78 30.34 20.99 17.97
C GLY A 78 30.04 22.34 18.62
N GLY A 79 29.93 22.38 19.97
CA GLY A 79 29.52 23.56 20.72
C GLY A 79 27.99 23.81 20.67
N PHE A 80 27.58 24.88 21.32
CA PHE A 80 26.19 25.31 21.38
C PHE A 80 25.97 26.51 20.45
N ASN A 81 24.94 26.43 19.60
CA ASN A 81 24.45 27.57 18.85
C ASN A 81 23.17 28.10 19.51
N PRO A 82 23.09 29.35 19.86
CA PRO A 82 21.86 29.97 20.34
C PRO A 82 20.74 29.84 19.29
N ASN A 83 19.50 29.68 19.76
CA ASN A 83 18.34 29.69 18.88
C ASN A 83 18.02 31.13 18.47
N LEU A 84 18.38 31.52 17.26
CA LEU A 84 18.29 32.88 16.74
C LEU A 84 17.00 33.17 15.96
N HIS A 85 16.13 32.17 15.78
CA HIS A 85 14.99 32.28 14.86
C HIS A 85 14.05 33.44 15.20
N LEU A 86 13.70 33.63 16.48
CA LEU A 86 12.80 34.71 16.89
C LEU A 86 13.39 36.10 16.66
N THR A 87 14.70 36.29 16.90
CA THR A 87 15.37 37.58 16.63
C THR A 87 15.51 37.80 15.13
N CYS A 88 15.76 36.76 14.35
CA CYS A 88 15.82 36.86 12.89
C CYS A 88 14.43 37.19 12.29
N HIS A 89 13.35 36.67 12.84
CA HIS A 89 11.98 37.02 12.43
C HIS A 89 11.65 38.50 12.66
N GLN A 90 12.28 39.12 13.67
CA GLN A 90 12.21 40.56 13.92
C GLN A 90 13.20 41.36 13.05
N ARG A 91 13.75 40.76 11.99
CA ARG A 91 14.78 41.34 11.09
C ARG A 91 16.12 41.61 11.77
N GLY A 92 16.38 41.03 12.94
CA GLY A 92 17.70 41.06 13.58
C GLY A 92 18.70 40.24 12.77
N ARG A 93 19.88 40.83 12.45
CA ARG A 93 20.95 40.07 11.79
C ARG A 93 21.85 39.46 12.86
N PRO A 94 22.10 38.15 12.85
CA PRO A 94 23.03 37.53 13.80
C PRO A 94 24.44 38.11 13.67
N LYS A 95 25.14 38.19 14.79
CA LYS A 95 26.54 38.58 14.87
C LYS A 95 27.40 37.37 15.22
N TRP A 96 28.49 37.18 14.50
CA TRP A 96 29.46 36.16 14.83
C TRP A 96 30.20 36.51 16.14
N ASN A 97 30.34 35.52 17.01
CA ASN A 97 31.12 35.60 18.24
C ASN A 97 32.33 34.67 18.13
N GLU A 98 33.52 35.28 18.05
CA GLU A 98 34.78 34.54 17.88
C GLU A 98 35.11 33.66 19.09
N LEU A 99 34.76 34.09 20.30
CA LEU A 99 35.08 33.35 21.53
C LEU A 99 34.31 32.04 21.60
N ASN A 100 33.02 32.08 21.24
CA ASN A 100 32.12 30.92 21.35
C ASN A 100 31.95 30.16 20.01
N HIS A 101 32.59 30.62 18.94
CA HIS A 101 32.44 30.07 17.59
C HIS A 101 30.97 29.82 17.18
N CYS A 102 30.11 30.79 17.46
CA CYS A 102 28.68 30.71 17.14
C CYS A 102 28.10 32.08 16.77
N PHE A 103 26.94 32.07 16.15
CA PHE A 103 26.18 33.30 15.95
C PHE A 103 25.35 33.63 17.19
N ILE A 104 25.37 34.89 17.62
CA ILE A 104 24.58 35.42 18.73
C ILE A 104 23.60 36.50 18.25
N PRO A 105 22.50 36.78 18.97
CA PRO A 105 21.62 37.90 18.66
C PRO A 105 22.38 39.23 18.71
N ASN A 106 22.25 40.04 17.67
CA ASN A 106 22.88 41.36 17.65
C ASN A 106 22.09 42.42 18.44
N ASN A 107 20.76 42.32 18.40
CA ASN A 107 19.86 43.21 19.12
C ASN A 107 18.80 42.36 19.84
N PRO A 108 19.00 41.94 21.09
CA PRO A 108 17.95 41.29 21.87
C PRO A 108 16.79 42.30 22.11
N PRO A 109 15.54 41.84 22.11
CA PRO A 109 14.41 42.72 22.40
C PRO A 109 14.55 43.34 23.79
N LYS A 110 14.39 44.66 23.87
CA LYS A 110 14.52 45.40 25.12
C LYS A 110 13.29 45.31 26.03
N ASN A 111 12.16 44.93 25.51
CA ASN A 111 10.91 44.85 26.25
C ASN A 111 10.33 43.44 26.17
N ILE A 112 9.77 42.94 27.28
CA ILE A 112 8.97 41.71 27.31
C ILE A 112 7.64 42.02 26.59
N PRO A 113 7.28 41.33 25.52
CA PRO A 113 6.04 41.59 24.80
C PRO A 113 4.84 41.29 25.70
N GLU A 114 3.80 42.12 25.63
CA GLU A 114 2.49 41.83 26.22
C GLU A 114 1.84 40.70 25.45
N GLY A 115 1.25 39.72 26.18
CA GLY A 115 0.51 38.60 25.57
C GLY A 115 0.92 37.21 26.09
N LYS A 116 0.78 36.23 25.25
CA LYS A 116 1.18 34.85 25.58
C LYS A 116 2.68 34.70 25.65
N VAL A 117 3.18 34.25 26.79
CA VAL A 117 4.61 33.96 26.98
C VAL A 117 4.83 32.47 26.79
N TRP A 118 5.37 32.11 25.64
CA TRP A 118 5.63 30.74 25.25
C TRP A 118 6.90 30.19 25.92
N VAL A 119 6.77 28.96 26.43
CA VAL A 119 7.87 28.20 27.05
C VAL A 119 8.27 27.03 26.15
N ASP A 120 7.31 26.32 25.61
CA ASP A 120 7.54 25.22 24.65
C ASP A 120 6.71 25.48 23.40
N LEU A 121 7.38 25.77 22.29
CA LEU A 121 6.75 26.07 21.02
C LEU A 121 6.25 24.81 20.28
N GLN A 122 6.80 23.63 20.60
CA GLN A 122 6.38 22.38 19.95
C GLN A 122 5.06 21.85 20.51
N ASN A 123 4.84 22.06 21.82
CA ASN A 123 3.63 21.60 22.51
C ASN A 123 2.73 22.74 22.99
N ASP A 124 2.95 23.97 22.49
CA ASP A 124 2.14 25.15 22.82
C ASP A 124 2.05 25.46 24.34
N VAL A 125 3.09 25.10 25.11
CA VAL A 125 3.08 25.36 26.55
C VAL A 125 3.49 26.80 26.85
N THR A 126 2.69 27.49 27.65
CA THR A 126 2.92 28.87 28.06
C THR A 126 3.20 28.97 29.57
N VAL A 127 3.66 30.14 30.00
CA VAL A 127 3.79 30.46 31.44
C VAL A 127 2.43 30.29 32.18
N LYS A 128 1.32 30.53 31.48
CA LYS A 128 -0.03 30.37 32.03
C LYS A 128 -0.33 28.91 32.36
N ASP A 129 0.09 28.00 31.51
CA ASP A 129 -0.12 26.56 31.72
C ASP A 129 0.72 26.03 32.87
N ILE A 130 1.95 26.55 33.03
CA ILE A 130 2.81 26.22 34.18
C ILE A 130 2.17 26.74 35.48
N LYS A 131 1.64 27.98 35.49
CA LYS A 131 0.94 28.53 36.64
C LYS A 131 -0.30 27.71 37.00
N LEU A 132 -1.09 27.32 36.01
CA LEU A 132 -2.27 26.48 36.20
C LEU A 132 -1.88 25.12 36.78
N ALA A 133 -0.86 24.46 36.23
CA ALA A 133 -0.37 23.19 36.76
C ALA A 133 0.02 23.27 38.24
N VAL A 134 0.75 24.32 38.63
CA VAL A 134 1.13 24.55 40.04
C VAL A 134 -0.10 24.80 40.91
N HIS A 135 -1.08 25.59 40.42
CA HIS A 135 -2.33 25.86 41.12
C HIS A 135 -3.15 24.57 41.36
N GLU A 136 -3.15 23.67 40.42
CA GLU A 136 -3.82 22.37 40.49
C GLU A 136 -3.02 21.29 41.26
N GLY A 137 -1.91 21.65 41.89
CA GLY A 137 -1.14 20.77 42.76
C GLY A 137 0.00 19.99 42.12
N PHE A 138 0.32 20.23 40.85
CA PHE A 138 1.46 19.59 40.19
C PHE A 138 2.77 20.32 40.51
N HIS A 139 3.25 20.16 41.73
CA HIS A 139 4.42 20.86 42.24
C HIS A 139 5.76 20.23 41.87
N SER A 140 5.80 18.94 41.53
CA SER A 140 6.97 18.26 41.00
C SER A 140 7.17 18.62 39.52
N VAL A 141 8.40 18.95 39.13
CA VAL A 141 8.71 19.26 37.73
C VAL A 141 8.33 18.12 36.78
N GLU A 142 8.52 16.87 37.20
CA GLU A 142 8.18 15.69 36.40
C GLU A 142 6.65 15.50 36.23
N LEU A 143 5.85 15.84 37.23
CA LEU A 143 4.38 15.81 37.13
C LEU A 143 3.87 17.00 36.31
N LEU A 144 4.41 18.19 36.54
CA LEU A 144 4.12 19.38 35.75
C LEU A 144 4.44 19.15 34.27
N LYS A 145 5.58 18.54 33.95
CA LYS A 145 5.97 18.15 32.61
C LYS A 145 4.91 17.27 31.93
N ARG A 146 4.38 16.26 32.64
CA ARG A 146 3.33 15.36 32.10
C ARG A 146 2.00 16.06 31.95
N TYR A 147 1.65 16.92 32.89
CA TYR A 147 0.39 17.65 32.85
C TYR A 147 0.35 18.66 31.69
N THR A 148 1.42 19.41 31.48
CA THR A 148 1.52 20.46 30.47
C THR A 148 2.06 19.98 29.12
N THR A 149 2.61 18.77 29.05
CA THR A 149 3.42 18.26 27.93
C THR A 149 4.74 19.03 27.68
N LEU A 150 5.18 19.86 28.62
CA LEU A 150 6.45 20.59 28.55
C LEU A 150 7.62 19.64 28.27
N GLY A 151 8.36 19.88 27.19
CA GLY A 151 9.55 19.11 26.85
C GLY A 151 9.28 17.66 26.47
N MET A 152 8.04 17.31 26.06
CA MET A 152 7.66 15.96 25.63
C MET A 152 7.69 15.77 24.11
N ALA A 153 8.02 16.80 23.35
CA ALA A 153 8.14 16.73 21.90
C ALA A 153 9.47 16.08 21.47
N THR A 154 9.73 16.05 20.17
CA THR A 154 10.87 15.35 19.56
C THR A 154 12.23 15.84 20.04
N ASP A 155 12.37 17.11 20.43
CA ASP A 155 13.59 17.67 21.02
C ASP A 155 13.79 17.28 22.49
N GLN A 156 12.80 16.66 23.13
CA GLN A 156 12.78 16.27 24.54
C GLN A 156 13.14 17.44 25.47
N GLY A 157 12.66 18.63 25.12
CA GLY A 157 12.79 19.83 25.93
C GLY A 157 14.17 20.49 25.89
N LYS A 158 15.02 20.21 24.92
CA LYS A 158 16.32 20.86 24.79
C LYS A 158 16.24 22.38 24.75
N ASN A 159 15.16 22.91 24.13
CA ASN A 159 14.93 24.35 24.03
C ASN A 159 14.03 24.92 25.15
N SER A 160 13.26 24.07 25.82
CA SER A 160 12.17 24.50 26.72
C SER A 160 12.36 24.12 28.20
N ASN A 161 13.07 23.03 28.51
CA ASN A 161 13.16 22.53 29.89
C ASN A 161 13.76 23.53 30.85
N VAL A 162 14.90 24.11 30.51
CA VAL A 162 15.58 25.09 31.39
C VAL A 162 14.73 26.35 31.61
N LEU A 163 14.08 26.83 30.54
CA LEU A 163 13.15 27.95 30.64
C LEU A 163 11.93 27.59 31.51
N GLY A 164 11.37 26.40 31.34
CA GLY A 164 10.26 25.89 32.15
C GLY A 164 10.63 25.79 33.64
N LEU A 165 11.83 25.28 33.95
CA LEU A 165 12.36 25.22 35.31
C LEU A 165 12.53 26.63 35.90
N SER A 166 13.05 27.59 35.13
CA SER A 166 13.18 28.98 35.56
C SER A 166 11.82 29.62 35.91
N VAL A 167 10.82 29.40 35.07
CA VAL A 167 9.44 29.86 35.33
C VAL A 167 8.89 29.22 36.61
N LEU A 168 9.07 27.90 36.77
CA LEU A 168 8.60 27.16 37.96
C LEU A 168 9.33 27.65 39.23
N SER A 169 10.65 27.93 39.16
CA SER A 169 11.45 28.48 40.23
C SER A 169 10.86 29.81 40.73
N VAL A 170 10.54 30.72 39.82
CA VAL A 170 9.90 32.00 40.14
C VAL A 170 8.53 31.82 40.78
N ILE A 171 7.69 30.96 40.23
CA ILE A 171 6.34 30.70 40.74
C ILE A 171 6.37 30.09 42.16
N LYS A 172 7.34 29.19 42.42
CA LYS A 172 7.49 28.51 43.72
C LYS A 172 8.30 29.33 44.73
N ASN A 173 8.90 30.43 44.29
CA ASN A 173 9.83 31.21 45.08
C ASN A 173 10.97 30.35 45.69
N LYS A 174 11.56 29.50 44.86
CA LYS A 174 12.67 28.60 45.20
C LYS A 174 13.79 28.71 44.19
N PRO A 175 15.04 28.51 44.58
CA PRO A 175 16.17 28.44 43.64
C PRO A 175 16.01 27.24 42.68
N MET A 176 16.61 27.31 41.50
CA MET A 176 16.40 26.33 40.43
C MET A 176 16.88 24.93 40.80
N ASP A 177 17.95 24.81 41.57
CA ASP A 177 18.49 23.54 42.05
C ASP A 177 17.57 22.82 43.02
N GLU A 178 16.72 23.54 43.76
CA GLU A 178 15.70 22.99 44.66
C GLU A 178 14.39 22.62 43.95
N VAL A 179 14.16 23.14 42.75
CA VAL A 179 12.94 22.83 42.00
C VAL A 179 12.98 21.41 41.41
N GLY A 180 14.18 20.90 41.19
CA GLY A 180 14.43 19.62 40.54
C GLY A 180 14.70 19.75 39.05
N THR A 181 14.97 18.64 38.39
CA THR A 181 15.24 18.60 36.97
C THR A 181 14.36 17.56 36.26
N THR A 182 14.23 17.70 34.95
CA THR A 182 13.57 16.70 34.12
C THR A 182 14.57 15.65 33.66
N ILE A 183 14.11 14.40 33.55
CA ILE A 183 14.89 13.28 33.04
C ILE A 183 14.56 13.07 31.56
N PHE A 184 15.59 13.06 30.72
CA PHE A 184 15.45 12.75 29.31
C PHE A 184 15.15 11.28 29.09
N ARG A 185 14.27 10.99 28.14
CA ARG A 185 13.99 9.61 27.68
C ARG A 185 14.57 9.40 26.30
N PRO A 186 15.14 8.22 26.02
CA PRO A 186 15.57 7.91 24.67
C PRO A 186 14.35 7.74 23.73
N PRO A 187 14.44 8.12 22.47
CA PRO A 187 15.53 8.90 21.89
C PRO A 187 15.31 10.40 22.11
N PHE A 188 16.26 11.07 22.77
CA PHE A 188 16.22 12.53 22.95
C PHE A 188 16.78 13.31 21.76
N THR A 189 17.35 12.65 20.79
CA THR A 189 17.71 13.16 19.47
C THR A 189 16.83 12.49 18.43
N PRO A 190 16.24 13.22 17.48
CA PRO A 190 15.46 12.60 16.43
C PRO A 190 16.26 11.51 15.71
N ILE A 191 15.73 10.31 15.71
CA ILE A 191 16.35 9.16 15.05
C ILE A 191 15.49 8.77 13.87
N PRO A 192 16.02 8.68 12.64
CA PRO A 192 15.29 8.16 11.50
C PRO A 192 14.77 6.76 11.78
N ILE A 193 13.53 6.48 11.41
CA ILE A 193 12.91 5.16 11.58
C ILE A 193 13.78 4.05 10.98
N GLY A 194 14.47 4.33 9.87
CA GLY A 194 15.41 3.39 9.26
C GLY A 194 16.58 2.95 10.16
N ALA A 195 16.93 3.74 11.18
CA ALA A 195 17.96 3.34 12.15
C ALA A 195 17.49 2.21 13.07
N PHE A 196 16.18 2.17 13.39
CA PHE A 196 15.59 1.08 14.17
C PHE A 196 15.48 -0.22 13.38
N ALA A 197 15.47 -0.16 12.06
CA ALA A 197 15.38 -1.34 11.20
C ALA A 197 16.60 -2.26 11.35
N GLY A 198 17.76 -1.73 11.77
CA GLY A 198 18.99 -2.52 11.95
C GLY A 198 19.37 -3.27 10.66
N ARG A 199 19.30 -4.60 10.72
CA ARG A 199 19.55 -5.48 9.56
C ARG A 199 18.31 -5.67 8.68
N SER A 200 17.11 -5.32 9.14
CA SER A 200 15.86 -5.47 8.42
C SER A 200 15.68 -4.34 7.40
N ARG A 201 16.45 -4.37 6.32
CA ARG A 201 16.44 -3.38 5.24
C ARG A 201 16.06 -4.02 3.92
N GLY A 202 15.49 -3.25 3.00
CA GLY A 202 15.05 -3.73 1.69
C GLY A 202 14.07 -4.90 1.83
N LYS A 203 14.36 -6.04 1.21
CA LYS A 203 13.51 -7.23 1.26
C LYS A 203 13.30 -7.82 2.67
N HIS A 204 14.18 -7.52 3.62
CA HIS A 204 14.02 -7.95 5.02
C HIS A 204 13.15 -7.00 5.83
N PHE A 205 13.03 -5.74 5.39
CA PHE A 205 12.11 -4.77 5.97
C PHE A 205 10.69 -4.93 5.38
N LYS A 206 10.61 -5.12 4.06
CA LYS A 206 9.36 -5.34 3.34
C LYS A 206 9.48 -6.65 2.55
N PRO A 207 9.16 -7.79 3.16
CA PRO A 207 9.22 -9.06 2.48
C PRO A 207 8.16 -9.15 1.39
N PHE A 208 8.54 -9.69 0.25
CA PHE A 208 7.61 -10.01 -0.84
C PHE A 208 7.31 -11.50 -0.86
N ARG A 209 6.07 -11.82 -1.21
CA ARG A 209 5.67 -13.17 -1.56
C ARG A 209 5.90 -13.35 -3.06
N LEU A 210 6.49 -14.47 -3.42
CA LEU A 210 6.76 -14.82 -4.81
C LEU A 210 5.85 -15.95 -5.26
N THR A 211 5.31 -15.83 -6.47
CA THR A 211 4.55 -16.93 -7.07
C THR A 211 5.48 -18.08 -7.42
N PRO A 212 5.00 -19.32 -7.50
CA PRO A 212 5.84 -20.45 -7.88
C PRO A 212 6.45 -20.32 -9.28
N SER A 213 5.81 -19.59 -10.20
CA SER A 213 6.31 -19.32 -11.56
C SER A 213 7.24 -18.09 -11.64
N HIS A 214 7.56 -17.44 -10.52
CA HIS A 214 8.35 -16.19 -10.50
C HIS A 214 9.68 -16.31 -11.26
N ASN A 215 10.43 -17.38 -11.04
CA ASN A 215 11.72 -17.57 -11.70
C ASN A 215 11.56 -17.74 -13.21
N TRP A 216 10.54 -18.46 -13.64
CA TRP A 216 10.19 -18.57 -15.06
C TRP A 216 9.82 -17.21 -15.65
N ALA A 217 8.98 -16.43 -14.99
CA ALA A 217 8.61 -15.09 -15.43
C ALA A 217 9.84 -14.17 -15.53
N LYS A 218 10.74 -14.23 -14.54
CA LYS A 218 12.01 -13.48 -14.54
C LYS A 218 12.91 -13.88 -15.70
N SER A 219 13.02 -15.17 -16.03
CA SER A 219 13.81 -15.65 -17.16
C SER A 219 13.20 -15.27 -18.52
N ASN A 220 11.91 -14.92 -18.56
CA ASN A 220 11.21 -14.34 -19.69
C ASN A 220 11.13 -12.81 -19.65
N ASN A 221 12.04 -12.16 -18.92
CA ASN A 221 12.19 -10.71 -18.79
C ASN A 221 10.96 -9.98 -18.20
N ALA A 222 10.10 -10.64 -17.42
CA ALA A 222 8.97 -9.97 -16.81
C ALA A 222 9.38 -8.76 -15.99
N VAL A 223 8.66 -7.67 -16.14
CA VAL A 223 8.64 -6.54 -15.20
C VAL A 223 7.61 -6.87 -14.13
N PHE A 224 7.92 -6.56 -12.87
CA PHE A 224 7.07 -6.95 -11.75
C PHE A 224 6.43 -5.74 -11.07
N VAL A 225 5.22 -5.96 -10.55
CA VAL A 225 4.46 -5.00 -9.73
C VAL A 225 4.01 -5.67 -8.44
N GLU A 226 3.89 -4.87 -7.39
CA GLU A 226 3.31 -5.31 -6.12
C GLU A 226 1.78 -5.38 -6.20
N ALA A 227 1.22 -6.53 -5.85
CA ALA A 227 -0.22 -6.73 -5.66
C ALA A 227 -0.43 -7.29 -4.25
N GLY A 228 -0.84 -6.43 -3.31
CA GLY A 228 -0.74 -6.74 -1.89
C GLY A 228 0.73 -7.01 -1.51
N ASN A 229 0.99 -8.17 -0.92
CA ASN A 229 2.36 -8.59 -0.56
C ASN A 229 3.04 -9.43 -1.66
N TRP A 230 2.41 -9.62 -2.81
CA TRP A 230 2.93 -10.44 -3.89
C TRP A 230 3.62 -9.61 -4.97
N LEU A 231 4.69 -10.15 -5.57
CA LEU A 231 5.20 -9.68 -6.83
C LEU A 231 4.52 -10.45 -7.97
N ARG A 232 3.80 -9.71 -8.84
CA ARG A 232 3.17 -10.25 -10.04
C ARG A 232 3.88 -9.71 -11.29
N ALA A 233 3.93 -10.52 -12.34
CA ALA A 233 4.37 -10.04 -13.65
C ALA A 233 3.40 -8.95 -14.13
N GLN A 234 3.94 -7.77 -14.45
CA GLN A 234 3.20 -6.60 -14.92
C GLN A 234 3.07 -6.63 -16.44
N TRP A 235 4.16 -6.85 -17.14
CA TRP A 235 4.24 -7.14 -18.58
C TRP A 235 5.53 -7.88 -18.90
N PHE A 236 5.66 -8.41 -20.13
CA PHE A 236 6.80 -9.16 -20.63
C PHE A 236 7.39 -8.48 -21.87
N PRO A 237 8.41 -7.62 -21.73
CA PRO A 237 8.99 -6.91 -22.87
C PRO A 237 9.74 -7.84 -23.81
N LEU A 238 9.65 -7.58 -25.12
CA LEU A 238 10.43 -8.25 -26.15
C LEU A 238 11.51 -7.33 -26.69
N LYS A 239 12.56 -7.95 -27.26
CA LYS A 239 13.64 -7.20 -27.89
C LYS A 239 13.10 -6.35 -29.06
N GLY A 240 13.35 -5.05 -29.02
CA GLY A 240 12.90 -4.09 -30.02
C GLY A 240 11.70 -3.24 -29.58
N GLU A 241 10.96 -3.63 -28.56
CA GLU A 241 9.93 -2.80 -27.95
C GLU A 241 10.58 -1.65 -27.16
N LYS A 242 10.08 -0.42 -27.35
CA LYS A 242 10.65 0.80 -26.76
C LYS A 242 9.90 1.28 -25.52
N THR A 243 8.64 0.89 -25.40
CA THR A 243 7.76 1.34 -24.34
C THR A 243 7.03 0.14 -23.72
N TRP A 244 6.66 0.28 -22.44
CA TRP A 244 5.82 -0.70 -21.76
C TRP A 244 4.48 -0.92 -22.50
N ARG A 245 4.00 0.12 -23.14
CA ARG A 245 2.76 0.12 -23.88
C ARG A 245 2.79 -0.83 -25.08
N GLU A 246 3.87 -0.84 -25.84
CA GLU A 246 4.05 -1.76 -26.98
C GLU A 246 3.98 -3.22 -26.53
N SER A 247 4.58 -3.53 -25.37
CA SER A 247 4.50 -4.88 -24.77
C SER A 247 3.07 -5.25 -24.42
N VAL A 248 2.36 -4.37 -23.72
CA VAL A 248 0.98 -4.59 -23.28
C VAL A 248 0.02 -4.71 -24.47
N ASP A 249 0.12 -3.82 -25.45
CA ASP A 249 -0.71 -3.87 -26.66
C ASP A 249 -0.52 -5.19 -27.42
N ARG A 250 0.72 -5.67 -27.55
CA ARG A 250 1.03 -6.98 -28.14
C ARG A 250 0.43 -8.13 -27.31
N GLU A 251 0.57 -8.10 -25.99
CA GLU A 251 0.02 -9.14 -25.10
C GLU A 251 -1.50 -9.22 -25.23
N VAL A 252 -2.20 -8.08 -25.27
CA VAL A 252 -3.65 -8.03 -25.48
C VAL A 252 -4.02 -8.59 -26.86
N ILE A 253 -3.40 -8.09 -27.95
CA ILE A 253 -3.70 -8.53 -29.32
C ILE A 253 -3.46 -10.03 -29.45
N GLN A 254 -2.31 -10.53 -28.98
CA GLN A 254 -1.98 -11.96 -29.08
C GLN A 254 -2.91 -12.84 -28.26
N THR A 255 -3.32 -12.41 -27.08
CA THR A 255 -4.32 -13.13 -26.26
C THR A 255 -5.66 -13.18 -26.98
N ARG A 256 -6.11 -12.05 -27.55
CA ARG A 256 -7.38 -11.94 -28.29
C ARG A 256 -7.42 -12.74 -29.59
N THR A 257 -6.28 -12.92 -30.26
CA THR A 257 -6.20 -13.60 -31.57
C THR A 257 -5.69 -15.04 -31.50
N ASN A 258 -4.98 -15.39 -30.43
CA ASN A 258 -4.37 -16.71 -30.26
C ASN A 258 -4.68 -17.30 -28.86
N VAL A 259 -3.70 -17.30 -27.98
CA VAL A 259 -3.85 -17.73 -26.59
C VAL A 259 -2.81 -17.03 -25.71
N GLY A 260 -3.23 -16.58 -24.55
CA GLY A 260 -2.37 -16.02 -23.53
C GLY A 260 -2.42 -16.80 -22.22
N ILE A 261 -1.34 -16.75 -21.44
CA ILE A 261 -1.28 -17.32 -20.10
C ILE A 261 -0.85 -16.25 -19.07
N CYS A 262 -1.60 -16.15 -17.98
CA CYS A 262 -1.29 -15.23 -16.86
C CYS A 262 -1.26 -15.99 -15.54
N ASP A 263 -0.26 -15.72 -14.71
CA ASP A 263 -0.20 -16.24 -13.35
C ASP A 263 -1.18 -15.46 -12.45
N VAL A 264 -2.25 -16.14 -12.02
CA VAL A 264 -3.27 -15.63 -11.08
C VAL A 264 -3.20 -16.35 -9.73
N THR A 265 -2.07 -16.98 -9.41
CA THR A 265 -1.82 -17.70 -8.15
C THR A 265 -2.12 -16.88 -6.91
N THR A 266 -2.00 -15.56 -7.01
CA THR A 266 -2.12 -14.65 -5.87
C THR A 266 -3.55 -14.42 -5.39
N LEU A 267 -4.56 -14.79 -6.18
CA LEU A 267 -5.96 -14.76 -5.77
C LEU A 267 -6.15 -15.61 -4.51
N GLY A 268 -6.92 -15.13 -3.56
CA GLY A 268 -7.29 -15.93 -2.40
C GLY A 268 -8.06 -17.18 -2.85
N LYS A 269 -7.75 -18.31 -2.26
CA LYS A 269 -8.43 -19.59 -2.48
C LYS A 269 -8.79 -20.19 -1.14
N ILE A 270 -10.08 -20.45 -0.94
CA ILE A 270 -10.62 -20.98 0.31
C ILE A 270 -11.50 -22.19 -0.04
N ASP A 271 -11.11 -23.35 0.47
CA ASP A 271 -11.97 -24.53 0.44
C ASP A 271 -12.95 -24.44 1.62
N ILE A 272 -14.23 -24.60 1.32
CA ILE A 272 -15.33 -24.61 2.30
C ILE A 272 -15.98 -25.97 2.26
N LYS A 273 -15.92 -26.68 3.38
CA LYS A 273 -16.43 -28.06 3.50
C LYS A 273 -17.38 -28.17 4.68
N GLY A 274 -18.29 -29.14 4.63
CA GLY A 274 -19.26 -29.43 5.66
C GLY A 274 -20.69 -29.49 5.12
N LYS A 275 -21.59 -30.12 5.87
CA LYS A 275 -22.99 -30.27 5.45
C LYS A 275 -23.70 -28.92 5.33
N ASP A 276 -23.29 -27.92 6.11
CA ASP A 276 -23.89 -26.60 6.13
C ASP A 276 -23.14 -25.58 5.23
N ALA A 277 -22.16 -26.04 4.42
CA ALA A 277 -21.33 -25.16 3.58
C ALA A 277 -22.18 -24.33 2.58
N GLY A 278 -23.22 -24.91 1.99
CA GLY A 278 -24.11 -24.19 1.09
C GLY A 278 -24.95 -23.12 1.78
N ALA A 279 -25.44 -23.39 2.99
CA ALA A 279 -26.16 -22.43 3.83
C ALA A 279 -25.23 -21.30 4.29
N PHE A 280 -24.01 -21.63 4.68
CA PHE A 280 -22.98 -20.65 5.07
C PHE A 280 -22.63 -19.70 3.90
N LEU A 281 -22.48 -20.22 2.69
CA LEU A 281 -22.26 -19.39 1.52
C LEU A 281 -23.46 -18.47 1.22
N ASN A 282 -24.69 -18.91 1.46
CA ASN A 282 -25.88 -18.07 1.33
C ASN A 282 -25.91 -16.95 2.40
N PHE A 283 -25.30 -17.17 3.58
CA PHE A 283 -25.22 -16.19 4.65
C PHE A 283 -24.16 -15.10 4.37
N VAL A 284 -23.03 -15.48 3.77
CA VAL A 284 -21.92 -14.54 3.55
C VAL A 284 -21.93 -13.87 2.17
N TYR A 285 -22.67 -14.40 1.21
CA TYR A 285 -22.80 -13.84 -0.12
C TYR A 285 -24.22 -13.31 -0.38
N ALA A 286 -24.30 -12.23 -1.13
CA ALA A 286 -25.58 -11.72 -1.63
C ALA A 286 -26.28 -12.68 -2.61
N ASN A 287 -25.57 -13.61 -3.21
CA ASN A 287 -26.06 -14.61 -4.15
C ASN A 287 -26.51 -15.89 -3.44
N ASN A 288 -27.33 -16.70 -4.14
CA ASN A 288 -27.71 -18.02 -3.65
C ASN A 288 -26.75 -19.12 -4.16
N PHE A 289 -25.95 -19.70 -3.27
CA PHE A 289 -25.00 -20.78 -3.56
C PHE A 289 -25.52 -22.16 -3.17
N GLY A 290 -26.47 -22.27 -2.26
CA GLY A 290 -27.07 -23.54 -1.86
C GLY A 290 -27.71 -24.32 -3.02
N LYS A 291 -28.21 -23.59 -4.04
CA LYS A 291 -28.79 -24.17 -5.28
C LYS A 291 -27.79 -24.24 -6.44
N LEU A 292 -26.50 -23.97 -6.24
CA LEU A 292 -25.49 -24.10 -7.28
C LEU A 292 -25.30 -25.59 -7.60
N PRO A 293 -25.48 -26.05 -8.85
CA PRO A 293 -25.26 -27.46 -9.19
C PRO A 293 -23.81 -27.89 -9.00
N ILE A 294 -23.56 -29.15 -8.68
CA ILE A 294 -22.21 -29.73 -8.64
C ILE A 294 -21.57 -29.60 -10.03
N GLY A 295 -20.28 -29.31 -10.08
CA GLY A 295 -19.54 -29.08 -11.32
C GLY A 295 -19.76 -27.69 -11.94
N LYS A 296 -20.39 -26.76 -11.20
CA LYS A 296 -20.63 -25.38 -11.66
C LYS A 296 -19.93 -24.34 -10.78
N VAL A 297 -19.66 -23.22 -11.41
CA VAL A 297 -19.11 -21.99 -10.79
C VAL A 297 -20.19 -20.91 -10.81
N ARG A 298 -20.13 -20.00 -9.86
CA ARG A 298 -20.93 -18.77 -9.84
C ARG A 298 -20.07 -17.61 -9.37
N TYR A 299 -20.17 -16.50 -10.08
CA TYR A 299 -19.63 -15.22 -9.59
C TYR A 299 -20.48 -14.74 -8.42
N GLY A 300 -19.86 -14.30 -7.35
CA GLY A 300 -20.50 -13.88 -6.12
C GLY A 300 -20.01 -12.51 -5.66
N LEU A 301 -20.90 -11.79 -4.98
CA LEU A 301 -20.65 -10.52 -4.34
C LEU A 301 -20.90 -10.64 -2.84
N MET A 302 -19.93 -10.29 -2.02
CA MET A 302 -20.08 -10.12 -0.58
C MET A 302 -20.43 -8.68 -0.25
N LEU A 303 -21.28 -8.49 0.74
CA LEU A 303 -21.61 -7.18 1.29
C LEU A 303 -21.05 -7.06 2.71
N ARG A 304 -20.77 -5.83 3.12
CA ARG A 304 -20.57 -5.47 4.52
C ARG A 304 -21.93 -5.32 5.20
N ASP A 305 -21.92 -5.24 6.52
CA ASP A 305 -23.13 -5.04 7.33
C ASP A 305 -23.93 -3.80 6.90
N ASP A 306 -23.27 -2.76 6.37
CA ASP A 306 -23.89 -1.52 5.91
C ASP A 306 -24.46 -1.61 4.47
N GLY A 307 -24.41 -2.77 3.82
CA GLY A 307 -24.91 -3.00 2.47
C GLY A 307 -23.97 -2.60 1.33
N ILE A 308 -22.75 -2.14 1.66
CA ILE A 308 -21.72 -1.79 0.68
C ILE A 308 -20.95 -3.05 0.23
N ALA A 309 -20.54 -3.09 -1.03
CA ALA A 309 -19.73 -4.17 -1.56
C ALA A 309 -18.42 -4.34 -0.79
N PHE A 310 -18.13 -5.57 -0.36
CA PHE A 310 -16.96 -5.92 0.44
C PHE A 310 -15.86 -6.57 -0.40
N ASP A 311 -16.19 -7.65 -1.08
CA ASP A 311 -15.30 -8.36 -2.01
C ASP A 311 -16.14 -9.11 -3.04
N ASP A 312 -15.49 -9.52 -4.13
CA ASP A 312 -16.09 -10.33 -5.17
C ASP A 312 -15.19 -11.52 -5.51
N GLY A 313 -15.76 -12.51 -6.16
CA GLY A 313 -15.00 -13.66 -6.60
C GLY A 313 -15.88 -14.73 -7.22
N THR A 314 -15.27 -15.85 -7.56
CA THR A 314 -15.98 -17.01 -8.07
C THR A 314 -16.01 -18.12 -7.03
N THR A 315 -17.13 -18.81 -6.92
CA THR A 315 -17.28 -19.99 -6.06
C THR A 315 -17.73 -21.17 -6.89
N ALA A 316 -16.95 -22.23 -6.83
CA ALA A 316 -17.17 -23.51 -7.52
C ALA A 316 -17.70 -24.56 -6.54
N ARG A 317 -18.65 -25.39 -6.97
CA ARG A 317 -19.14 -26.54 -6.20
C ARG A 317 -18.59 -27.84 -6.75
N PHE A 318 -17.67 -28.48 -6.03
CA PHE A 318 -17.06 -29.76 -6.44
C PHE A 318 -17.81 -30.99 -5.99
N SER A 319 -18.49 -30.92 -4.85
CA SER A 319 -19.39 -31.96 -4.35
C SER A 319 -20.52 -31.36 -3.54
N GLU A 320 -21.39 -32.18 -2.99
CA GLU A 320 -22.51 -31.75 -2.13
C GLU A 320 -22.01 -30.79 -1.03
N ASN A 321 -20.95 -31.19 -0.35
CA ASN A 321 -20.43 -30.53 0.83
C ASN A 321 -19.03 -29.90 0.64
N HIS A 322 -18.63 -29.62 -0.62
CA HIS A 322 -17.34 -29.03 -0.92
C HIS A 322 -17.44 -27.92 -1.97
N PHE A 323 -17.10 -26.72 -1.54
CA PHE A 323 -17.00 -25.54 -2.38
C PHE A 323 -15.57 -24.98 -2.34
N VAL A 324 -15.19 -24.33 -3.42
CA VAL A 324 -13.93 -23.59 -3.53
C VAL A 324 -14.24 -22.17 -3.96
N MET A 325 -13.97 -21.22 -3.11
CA MET A 325 -14.15 -19.80 -3.42
C MET A 325 -12.83 -19.11 -3.69
N THR A 326 -12.86 -18.11 -4.56
CA THR A 326 -11.76 -17.19 -4.80
C THR A 326 -12.11 -15.81 -4.25
N THR A 327 -11.08 -15.03 -3.91
CA THR A 327 -11.17 -13.63 -3.46
C THR A 327 -10.19 -12.78 -4.24
N THR A 328 -10.33 -11.46 -4.18
CA THR A 328 -9.29 -10.58 -4.68
C THR A 328 -7.98 -10.79 -3.91
N THR A 329 -6.84 -10.57 -4.58
CA THR A 329 -5.51 -10.79 -3.99
C THR A 329 -5.31 -9.98 -2.70
N ALA A 330 -5.70 -8.70 -2.71
CA ALA A 330 -5.51 -7.79 -1.58
C ALA A 330 -6.37 -8.17 -0.38
N ASN A 331 -7.59 -8.67 -0.62
CA ASN A 331 -8.56 -8.99 0.43
C ASN A 331 -8.51 -10.44 0.92
N ALA A 332 -7.64 -11.30 0.39
CA ALA A 332 -7.62 -12.72 0.72
C ALA A 332 -7.60 -13.01 2.23
N VAL A 333 -6.79 -12.27 2.99
CA VAL A 333 -6.71 -12.41 4.46
C VAL A 333 -7.92 -11.81 5.15
N THR A 334 -8.39 -10.64 4.69
CA THR A 334 -9.53 -9.92 5.28
C THR A 334 -10.81 -10.74 5.12
N VAL A 335 -11.04 -11.29 3.92
CA VAL A 335 -12.19 -12.17 3.65
C VAL A 335 -12.10 -13.43 4.51
N PHE A 336 -10.94 -14.09 4.58
CA PHE A 336 -10.80 -15.29 5.39
C PHE A 336 -11.13 -15.04 6.87
N ARG A 337 -10.62 -13.94 7.45
CA ARG A 337 -10.94 -13.54 8.83
C ARG A 337 -12.43 -13.23 9.01
N HIS A 338 -13.05 -12.60 8.03
CA HIS A 338 -14.49 -12.34 8.06
C HIS A 338 -15.29 -13.66 8.06
N LEU A 339 -14.92 -14.63 7.22
CA LEU A 339 -15.54 -15.95 7.20
C LEU A 339 -15.35 -16.69 8.51
N GLU A 340 -14.15 -16.63 9.12
CA GLU A 340 -13.90 -17.21 10.44
C GLU A 340 -14.79 -16.57 11.51
N PHE A 341 -14.91 -15.24 11.52
CA PHE A 341 -15.82 -14.54 12.42
C PHE A 341 -17.27 -14.99 12.21
N CYS A 342 -17.75 -15.05 10.96
CA CYS A 342 -19.09 -15.51 10.63
C CYS A 342 -19.35 -16.95 11.12
N LYS A 343 -18.36 -17.84 10.99
CA LYS A 343 -18.46 -19.22 11.46
C LYS A 343 -18.40 -19.33 12.97
N GLN A 344 -17.41 -18.71 13.59
CA GLN A 344 -17.11 -18.94 15.01
C GLN A 344 -18.01 -18.15 15.96
N CYS A 345 -18.43 -16.95 15.55
CA CYS A 345 -19.20 -16.04 16.40
C CYS A 345 -20.68 -16.00 16.03
N LEU A 346 -21.02 -16.01 14.75
CA LEU A 346 -22.42 -15.86 14.30
C LEU A 346 -23.12 -17.19 14.07
N ASN A 347 -22.39 -18.22 13.65
CA ASN A 347 -22.94 -19.54 13.33
C ASN A 347 -22.07 -20.67 13.92
N PRO A 348 -21.83 -20.70 15.23
CA PRO A 348 -20.89 -21.65 15.87
C PRO A 348 -21.33 -23.13 15.68
N ASP A 349 -22.61 -23.38 15.61
CA ASP A 349 -23.17 -24.75 15.55
C ASP A 349 -23.21 -25.34 14.13
N TRP A 350 -22.94 -24.54 13.09
CA TRP A 350 -22.94 -25.05 11.72
C TRP A 350 -21.73 -25.96 11.45
N ASP A 351 -21.95 -27.06 10.77
CA ASP A 351 -20.87 -27.94 10.32
C ASP A 351 -20.23 -27.35 9.05
N VAL A 352 -19.27 -26.44 9.28
CA VAL A 352 -18.52 -25.74 8.24
C VAL A 352 -17.05 -25.67 8.60
N HIS A 353 -16.18 -26.07 7.69
CA HIS A 353 -14.73 -26.04 7.81
C HIS A 353 -14.16 -25.10 6.74
N LEU A 354 -13.47 -24.05 7.16
CA LEU A 354 -12.82 -23.06 6.31
C LEU A 354 -11.33 -23.38 6.21
N ILE A 355 -10.83 -23.58 5.00
CA ILE A 355 -9.43 -23.96 4.78
C ILE A 355 -8.83 -22.99 3.76
N SER A 356 -7.89 -22.15 4.20
CA SER A 356 -7.14 -21.30 3.27
C SER A 356 -6.16 -22.17 2.47
N THR A 357 -6.41 -22.27 1.17
CA THR A 357 -5.60 -23.06 0.22
C THR A 357 -4.84 -22.20 -0.78
N THR A 358 -4.76 -20.88 -0.52
CA THR A 358 -4.05 -19.90 -1.37
C THR A 358 -2.62 -20.34 -1.68
N ASP A 359 -1.90 -20.84 -0.69
CA ASP A 359 -0.51 -21.26 -0.86
C ASP A 359 -0.33 -22.70 -1.36
N HIS A 360 -1.41 -23.47 -1.43
CA HIS A 360 -1.37 -24.87 -1.88
C HIS A 360 -1.49 -25.01 -3.40
N TRP A 361 -2.18 -24.05 -4.04
CA TRP A 361 -2.50 -24.09 -5.45
C TRP A 361 -1.86 -22.95 -6.22
N ALA A 362 -1.05 -23.26 -7.21
CA ALA A 362 -0.68 -22.33 -8.27
C ALA A 362 -1.79 -22.28 -9.30
N GLN A 363 -2.23 -21.11 -9.70
CA GLN A 363 -3.36 -20.93 -10.60
C GLN A 363 -2.98 -20.05 -11.78
N PHE A 364 -3.35 -20.50 -12.98
CA PHE A 364 -3.03 -19.83 -14.23
C PHE A 364 -4.33 -19.61 -15.02
N ALA A 365 -4.50 -18.38 -15.51
CA ALA A 365 -5.54 -18.06 -16.49
C ALA A 365 -5.00 -18.31 -17.89
N VAL A 366 -5.70 -19.15 -18.67
CA VAL A 366 -5.40 -19.46 -20.07
C VAL A 366 -6.55 -18.93 -20.90
N ALA A 367 -6.33 -17.84 -21.65
CA ALA A 367 -7.38 -17.10 -22.33
C ALA A 367 -7.10 -16.94 -23.82
N GLY A 368 -8.14 -16.86 -24.62
CA GLY A 368 -8.08 -16.66 -26.07
C GLY A 368 -8.69 -17.80 -26.87
N PRO A 369 -8.96 -17.60 -28.18
CA PRO A 369 -9.71 -18.55 -29.02
C PRO A 369 -9.04 -19.94 -29.15
N LYS A 370 -7.71 -20.03 -28.91
CA LYS A 370 -6.99 -21.31 -28.94
C LYS A 370 -6.81 -21.95 -27.57
N SER A 371 -7.33 -21.35 -26.49
CA SER A 371 -7.14 -21.82 -25.11
C SER A 371 -7.64 -23.26 -24.91
N ARG A 372 -8.83 -23.57 -25.41
CA ARG A 372 -9.39 -24.94 -25.32
C ARG A 372 -8.51 -25.96 -26.03
N LYS A 373 -8.03 -25.66 -27.23
CA LYS A 373 -7.18 -26.57 -28.00
C LYS A 373 -5.87 -26.87 -27.24
N LEU A 374 -5.26 -25.85 -26.69
CA LEU A 374 -4.04 -25.99 -25.87
C LEU A 374 -4.30 -26.84 -24.62
N LEU A 375 -5.37 -26.54 -23.88
CA LEU A 375 -5.68 -27.27 -22.64
C LEU A 375 -6.09 -28.73 -22.92
N GLN A 376 -6.86 -28.99 -23.97
CA GLN A 376 -7.23 -30.35 -24.34
C GLN A 376 -6.03 -31.25 -24.61
N GLU A 377 -4.94 -30.67 -25.14
CA GLU A 377 -3.70 -31.41 -25.42
C GLU A 377 -2.94 -31.80 -24.16
N ILE A 378 -3.02 -30.99 -23.11
CA ILE A 378 -2.35 -31.29 -21.82
C ILE A 378 -3.21 -32.08 -20.85
N CYS A 379 -4.52 -32.12 -21.06
CA CYS A 379 -5.45 -32.95 -20.28
C CYS A 379 -5.24 -34.46 -20.52
N ASP A 380 -5.59 -35.28 -19.53
CA ASP A 380 -5.71 -36.71 -19.73
C ASP A 380 -6.64 -36.97 -20.95
N PRO A 381 -6.28 -37.85 -21.90
CA PRO A 381 -7.08 -38.12 -23.09
C PRO A 381 -8.52 -38.53 -22.84
N LYS A 382 -8.84 -39.01 -21.63
CA LYS A 382 -10.21 -39.37 -21.24
C LYS A 382 -11.08 -38.17 -20.85
N ILE A 383 -10.47 -36.97 -20.70
CA ILE A 383 -11.17 -35.77 -20.28
C ILE A 383 -11.54 -34.95 -21.50
N ASP A 384 -12.83 -34.74 -21.70
CA ASP A 384 -13.39 -33.89 -22.75
C ASP A 384 -13.77 -32.52 -22.17
N ILE A 385 -13.11 -31.46 -22.63
CA ILE A 385 -13.39 -30.06 -22.25
C ILE A 385 -14.11 -29.30 -23.38
N SER A 386 -14.81 -30.00 -24.27
CA SER A 386 -15.69 -29.36 -25.26
C SER A 386 -16.81 -28.55 -24.59
N ASN A 387 -17.49 -27.70 -25.38
CA ASN A 387 -18.63 -26.93 -24.87
C ASN A 387 -19.74 -27.77 -24.27
N ASP A 388 -20.00 -28.93 -24.87
CA ASP A 388 -21.07 -29.82 -24.42
C ASP A 388 -20.77 -30.50 -23.09
N LYS A 389 -19.51 -30.85 -22.84
CA LYS A 389 -19.08 -31.54 -21.62
C LYS A 389 -18.59 -30.62 -20.54
N PHE A 390 -17.96 -29.50 -20.94
CA PHE A 390 -17.42 -28.50 -20.03
C PHE A 390 -17.85 -27.08 -20.46
N PRO A 391 -19.16 -26.77 -20.33
CA PRO A 391 -19.73 -25.49 -20.77
C PRO A 391 -19.23 -24.31 -19.92
N PHE A 392 -19.49 -23.06 -20.36
CA PHE A 392 -19.19 -21.87 -19.60
C PHE A 392 -19.71 -21.98 -18.15
N MET A 393 -18.93 -21.54 -17.18
CA MET A 393 -19.14 -21.71 -15.75
C MET A 393 -19.11 -23.17 -15.25
N ALA A 394 -18.47 -24.09 -15.96
CA ALA A 394 -18.17 -25.41 -15.44
C ALA A 394 -16.89 -25.44 -14.59
N CYS A 395 -16.82 -26.38 -13.66
CA CYS A 395 -15.60 -26.73 -12.93
C CYS A 395 -15.47 -28.24 -12.74
N GLY A 396 -14.26 -28.72 -12.52
CA GLY A 396 -13.99 -30.12 -12.24
C GLY A 396 -12.54 -30.37 -11.82
N GLU A 397 -12.36 -31.53 -11.19
CA GLU A 397 -11.02 -32.08 -10.93
C GLU A 397 -10.61 -32.93 -12.13
N ILE A 398 -9.41 -32.69 -12.61
CA ILE A 398 -8.84 -33.32 -13.80
C ILE A 398 -7.40 -33.74 -13.55
N ASN A 399 -6.82 -34.52 -14.47
CA ASN A 399 -5.39 -34.76 -14.52
C ASN A 399 -4.80 -34.12 -15.79
N VAL A 400 -3.61 -33.53 -15.66
CA VAL A 400 -2.88 -32.93 -16.78
C VAL A 400 -1.44 -33.43 -16.81
N LEU A 401 -0.75 -33.31 -17.96
CA LEU A 401 0.68 -33.59 -18.12
C LEU A 401 1.09 -34.93 -17.46
N LYS A 402 0.42 -36.01 -17.87
CA LYS A 402 0.70 -37.39 -17.42
C LYS A 402 0.43 -37.66 -15.92
N GLY A 403 -0.60 -37.04 -15.36
CA GLY A 403 -1.12 -37.40 -14.05
C GLY A 403 -0.97 -36.36 -12.94
N ILE A 404 -0.61 -35.13 -13.25
CA ILE A 404 -0.66 -34.04 -12.27
C ILE A 404 -2.14 -33.69 -12.01
N PRO A 405 -2.61 -33.81 -10.75
CA PRO A 405 -3.97 -33.41 -10.42
C PRO A 405 -4.14 -31.90 -10.57
N ALA A 406 -5.28 -31.50 -11.13
CA ALA A 406 -5.60 -30.11 -11.35
C ALA A 406 -7.08 -29.83 -11.06
N ARG A 407 -7.41 -28.60 -10.71
CA ARG A 407 -8.76 -28.07 -10.69
C ARG A 407 -8.92 -27.15 -11.90
N LEU A 408 -9.90 -27.43 -12.74
CA LEU A 408 -10.18 -26.65 -13.94
C LEU A 408 -11.49 -25.89 -13.75
N PHE A 409 -11.45 -24.58 -14.07
CA PHE A 409 -12.61 -23.70 -14.02
C PHE A 409 -12.77 -23.04 -15.38
N ARG A 410 -13.95 -23.12 -15.98
CA ARG A 410 -14.26 -22.41 -17.22
C ARG A 410 -14.86 -21.05 -16.92
N ILE A 411 -14.02 -20.13 -16.57
CA ILE A 411 -14.34 -18.74 -16.20
C ILE A 411 -13.42 -17.79 -16.97
N SER A 412 -13.87 -16.54 -17.14
CA SER A 412 -13.15 -15.55 -17.91
C SER A 412 -13.21 -14.18 -17.26
N PHE A 413 -12.06 -13.61 -16.94
CA PHE A 413 -11.93 -12.21 -16.54
C PHE A 413 -11.54 -11.32 -17.74
N SER A 414 -10.89 -11.88 -18.74
CA SER A 414 -10.49 -11.17 -19.97
C SER A 414 -11.63 -10.94 -20.97
N GLY A 415 -12.75 -11.65 -20.82
CA GLY A 415 -13.86 -11.64 -21.78
C GLY A 415 -13.68 -12.57 -22.99
N GLU A 416 -12.58 -13.32 -23.06
CA GLU A 416 -12.34 -14.35 -24.07
C GLU A 416 -12.84 -15.73 -23.63
N LEU A 417 -12.84 -16.69 -24.54
CA LEU A 417 -12.84 -18.11 -24.18
C LEU A 417 -11.65 -18.35 -23.24
N ALA A 418 -11.91 -18.64 -21.99
CA ALA A 418 -10.88 -18.76 -20.99
C ALA A 418 -11.15 -19.85 -19.97
N TYR A 419 -10.07 -20.28 -19.37
CA TYR A 419 -10.04 -21.23 -18.28
C TYR A 419 -9.07 -20.76 -17.21
N GLU A 420 -9.37 -21.07 -15.98
CA GLU A 420 -8.38 -21.01 -14.90
C GLU A 420 -8.04 -22.45 -14.50
N ILE A 421 -6.76 -22.76 -14.46
CA ILE A 421 -6.26 -24.06 -14.06
C ILE A 421 -5.41 -23.93 -12.80
N ALA A 422 -5.83 -24.60 -11.73
CA ALA A 422 -5.09 -24.66 -10.48
C ALA A 422 -4.41 -26.03 -10.34
N ILE A 423 -3.12 -26.01 -10.07
CA ILE A 423 -2.30 -27.21 -9.86
C ILE A 423 -1.61 -27.14 -8.50
N PRO A 424 -1.24 -28.25 -7.86
CA PRO A 424 -0.48 -28.20 -6.62
C PRO A 424 0.83 -27.41 -6.82
N ARG A 425 1.09 -26.48 -5.89
CA ARG A 425 2.20 -25.52 -5.97
C ARG A 425 3.55 -26.13 -6.36
N ARG A 426 3.82 -27.35 -5.86
CA ARG A 426 5.09 -28.05 -6.13
C ARG A 426 5.33 -28.37 -7.61
N TYR A 427 4.29 -28.41 -8.44
CA TYR A 427 4.40 -28.67 -9.87
C TYR A 427 4.37 -27.41 -10.74
N ALA A 428 4.23 -26.23 -10.15
CA ALA A 428 3.96 -25.00 -10.89
C ALA A 428 5.08 -24.61 -11.86
N ASP A 429 6.35 -24.70 -11.42
CA ASP A 429 7.49 -24.37 -12.26
C ASP A 429 7.62 -25.35 -13.45
N PHE A 430 7.38 -26.63 -13.20
CA PHE A 430 7.30 -27.63 -14.27
C PHE A 430 6.13 -27.34 -15.22
N PHE A 431 4.96 -27.12 -14.67
CA PHE A 431 3.75 -26.88 -15.47
C PHE A 431 3.90 -25.67 -16.39
N ILE A 432 4.37 -24.53 -15.88
CA ILE A 432 4.46 -23.31 -16.68
C ILE A 432 5.49 -23.48 -17.82
N LYS A 433 6.58 -24.23 -17.61
CA LYS A 433 7.56 -24.55 -18.64
C LYS A 433 6.97 -25.46 -19.72
N GLU A 434 6.32 -26.54 -19.32
CA GLU A 434 5.70 -27.50 -20.25
C GLU A 434 4.58 -26.87 -21.08
N ILE A 435 3.64 -26.15 -20.44
CA ILE A 435 2.55 -25.51 -21.17
C ILE A 435 3.06 -24.41 -22.10
N SER A 436 4.15 -23.73 -21.74
CA SER A 436 4.79 -22.73 -22.59
C SER A 436 5.42 -23.37 -23.82
N GLU A 437 6.06 -24.52 -23.67
CA GLU A 437 6.67 -25.24 -24.79
C GLU A 437 5.61 -25.80 -25.73
N ILE A 438 4.62 -26.52 -25.20
CA ILE A 438 3.49 -27.05 -25.98
C ILE A 438 2.70 -25.91 -26.65
N GLY A 439 2.55 -24.80 -25.96
CA GLY A 439 1.81 -23.62 -26.42
C GLY A 439 2.44 -22.88 -27.62
N LYS A 440 3.72 -23.07 -27.92
CA LYS A 440 4.40 -22.40 -29.06
C LYS A 440 3.65 -22.62 -30.37
N LYS A 441 3.15 -23.82 -30.64
CA LYS A 441 2.38 -24.12 -31.84
C LYS A 441 1.03 -23.43 -31.93
N TYR A 442 0.52 -22.91 -30.80
CA TYR A 442 -0.70 -22.12 -30.71
C TYR A 442 -0.43 -20.62 -30.65
N ASN A 443 0.84 -20.20 -30.72
CA ASN A 443 1.30 -18.84 -30.50
C ASN A 443 0.97 -18.35 -29.07
N LEU A 444 1.18 -19.21 -28.08
CA LEU A 444 0.99 -18.86 -26.67
C LEU A 444 1.94 -17.72 -26.27
N VAL A 445 1.40 -16.70 -25.61
CA VAL A 445 2.16 -15.61 -25.03
C VAL A 445 1.91 -15.51 -23.53
N PRO A 446 2.92 -15.24 -22.72
CA PRO A 446 2.68 -14.75 -21.38
C PRO A 446 2.10 -13.34 -21.45
N TYR A 447 1.16 -13.03 -20.54
CA TYR A 447 0.67 -11.67 -20.38
C TYR A 447 0.61 -11.28 -18.90
N GLY A 448 0.85 -10.00 -18.64
CA GLY A 448 0.93 -9.47 -17.29
C GLY A 448 -0.38 -8.82 -16.81
N THR A 449 -0.30 -8.20 -15.62
CA THR A 449 -1.44 -7.54 -14.98
C THR A 449 -1.93 -6.33 -15.76
N GLU A 450 -1.07 -5.64 -16.52
CA GLU A 450 -1.49 -4.51 -17.36
C GLU A 450 -2.36 -4.97 -18.51
N ALA A 451 -1.96 -5.99 -19.26
CA ALA A 451 -2.78 -6.55 -20.33
C ALA A 451 -4.09 -7.14 -19.80
N LEU A 452 -4.06 -7.80 -18.63
CA LEU A 452 -5.26 -8.27 -17.94
C LEU A 452 -6.18 -7.09 -17.59
N GLY A 453 -5.60 -5.98 -17.10
CA GLY A 453 -6.31 -4.73 -16.79
C GLY A 453 -6.98 -4.11 -18.01
N VAL A 454 -6.33 -4.07 -19.16
CA VAL A 454 -6.92 -3.60 -20.42
C VAL A 454 -8.10 -4.49 -20.80
N MET A 455 -7.91 -5.81 -20.85
CA MET A 455 -8.94 -6.75 -21.30
C MET A 455 -10.17 -6.77 -20.39
N ARG A 456 -10.01 -6.63 -19.06
CA ARG A 456 -11.15 -6.55 -18.13
C ARG A 456 -11.94 -5.25 -18.30
N ILE A 457 -11.26 -4.12 -18.60
CA ILE A 457 -11.93 -2.84 -18.90
C ILE A 457 -12.71 -2.94 -20.21
N GLU A 458 -12.12 -3.53 -21.25
CA GLU A 458 -12.80 -3.80 -22.52
C GLU A 458 -14.10 -4.61 -22.31
N LYS A 459 -14.08 -5.57 -21.38
CA LYS A 459 -15.25 -6.41 -21.06
C LYS A 459 -16.23 -5.76 -20.07
N GLY A 460 -15.79 -4.72 -19.36
CA GLY A 460 -16.60 -4.03 -18.35
C GLY A 460 -16.64 -4.74 -17.00
N HIS A 461 -15.65 -5.58 -16.70
CA HIS A 461 -15.56 -6.25 -15.40
C HIS A 461 -15.03 -5.28 -14.34
N ALA A 462 -15.78 -5.13 -13.25
CA ALA A 462 -15.34 -4.38 -12.08
C ALA A 462 -14.10 -5.01 -11.43
N ALA A 463 -13.25 -4.18 -10.84
CA ALA A 463 -12.08 -4.59 -10.07
C ALA A 463 -11.93 -3.69 -8.84
N GLY A 464 -10.79 -3.73 -8.14
CA GLY A 464 -10.58 -3.01 -6.88
C GLY A 464 -10.88 -1.51 -6.93
N ASN A 465 -10.66 -0.83 -8.06
CA ASN A 465 -10.99 0.59 -8.21
C ASN A 465 -12.51 0.85 -8.22
N GLU A 466 -13.28 -0.11 -8.68
CA GLU A 466 -14.74 -0.08 -8.72
C GLU A 466 -15.33 -0.56 -7.37
N LEU A 467 -14.68 -1.50 -6.68
CA LEU A 467 -15.06 -1.95 -5.34
C LEU A 467 -14.27 -1.14 -4.27
N ASN A 468 -14.51 0.15 -4.22
CA ASN A 468 -13.72 1.12 -3.45
C ASN A 468 -14.19 1.32 -1.99
N GLY A 469 -15.11 0.48 -1.49
CA GLY A 469 -15.67 0.59 -0.15
C GLY A 469 -16.80 1.60 0.03
N GLN A 470 -17.30 2.20 -1.07
CA GLN A 470 -18.43 3.13 -1.10
C GLN A 470 -19.53 2.70 -2.08
N THR A 471 -19.28 1.68 -2.88
CA THR A 471 -20.18 1.23 -3.94
C THR A 471 -21.07 0.08 -3.50
N THR A 472 -22.33 0.15 -3.90
CA THR A 472 -23.33 -0.91 -3.67
C THR A 472 -23.40 -1.85 -4.87
N ALA A 473 -24.10 -2.99 -4.71
CA ALA A 473 -24.43 -3.87 -5.82
C ALA A 473 -25.14 -3.12 -6.96
N ASN A 474 -26.04 -2.20 -6.63
CA ASN A 474 -26.78 -1.39 -7.61
C ASN A 474 -25.88 -0.40 -8.36
N ASN A 475 -24.89 0.22 -7.67
CA ASN A 475 -23.90 1.07 -8.34
C ASN A 475 -23.07 0.29 -9.35
N LEU A 476 -22.69 -0.93 -9.02
CA LEU A 476 -21.92 -1.85 -9.87
C LEU A 476 -22.72 -2.45 -11.04
N GLY A 477 -24.04 -2.23 -11.11
CA GLY A 477 -24.90 -2.90 -12.07
C GLY A 477 -25.24 -4.36 -11.71
N LEU A 478 -24.86 -4.79 -10.50
CA LEU A 478 -25.01 -6.17 -10.00
C LEU A 478 -26.23 -6.35 -9.10
N GLY A 479 -27.13 -5.36 -9.01
CA GLY A 479 -28.30 -5.40 -8.13
C GLY A 479 -29.21 -6.63 -8.33
N LYS A 480 -29.32 -7.15 -9.57
CA LYS A 480 -30.07 -8.37 -9.88
C LYS A 480 -29.46 -9.64 -9.27
N MET A 481 -28.21 -9.60 -8.86
CA MET A 481 -27.54 -10.73 -8.21
C MET A 481 -27.89 -10.85 -6.73
N VAL A 482 -28.33 -9.77 -6.10
CA VAL A 482 -28.74 -9.78 -4.69
C VAL A 482 -30.01 -10.59 -4.57
N SER A 483 -29.94 -11.72 -3.87
CA SER A 483 -31.04 -12.64 -3.70
C SER A 483 -32.00 -12.12 -2.62
N LYS A 484 -33.26 -11.90 -2.98
CA LYS A 484 -34.32 -11.58 -2.02
C LYS A 484 -34.72 -12.75 -1.11
N LEU A 485 -34.19 -13.93 -1.39
CA LEU A 485 -34.52 -15.17 -0.66
C LEU A 485 -33.48 -15.50 0.43
N ASN A 486 -32.35 -14.81 0.44
CA ASN A 486 -31.27 -15.05 1.38
C ASN A 486 -31.27 -13.95 2.45
N ASP A 487 -31.29 -14.36 3.70
CA ASP A 487 -30.94 -13.48 4.82
C ASP A 487 -29.41 -13.45 4.95
N CYS A 488 -28.77 -12.71 4.06
CA CYS A 488 -27.31 -12.58 4.03
C CYS A 488 -26.85 -11.29 4.72
N ILE A 489 -25.58 -11.28 5.12
CA ILE A 489 -24.93 -10.09 5.68
C ILE A 489 -25.12 -8.91 4.72
N GLY A 490 -25.56 -7.78 5.29
CA GLY A 490 -25.75 -6.53 4.56
C GLY A 490 -27.01 -6.43 3.71
N ASN A 491 -27.81 -7.50 3.57
CA ASN A 491 -29.01 -7.48 2.74
C ASN A 491 -30.02 -6.41 3.19
N THR A 492 -30.43 -6.42 4.45
CA THR A 492 -31.36 -5.43 5.02
C THR A 492 -30.87 -4.00 4.84
N MET A 493 -29.58 -3.75 5.10
CA MET A 493 -29.01 -2.42 4.98
C MET A 493 -28.80 -1.97 3.54
N SER A 494 -28.68 -2.92 2.59
CA SER A 494 -28.62 -2.61 1.16
C SER A 494 -29.94 -2.07 0.60
N GLU A 495 -31.07 -2.33 1.29
CA GLU A 495 -32.41 -1.87 0.91
C GLU A 495 -32.73 -0.46 1.41
N ARG A 496 -31.84 0.21 2.13
CA ARG A 496 -32.04 1.60 2.58
C ARG A 496 -32.41 2.51 1.42
N GLU A 497 -33.36 3.40 1.63
CA GLU A 497 -33.87 4.32 0.61
C GLU A 497 -32.74 5.14 -0.03
N GLU A 498 -31.80 5.66 0.78
CA GLU A 498 -30.69 6.49 0.30
C GLU A 498 -29.77 5.76 -0.70
N LEU A 499 -29.59 4.45 -0.55
CA LEU A 499 -28.76 3.64 -1.44
C LEU A 499 -29.48 3.25 -2.73
N ASN A 500 -30.80 3.40 -2.78
CA ASN A 500 -31.65 2.95 -3.89
C ASN A 500 -32.38 4.10 -4.59
N LYS A 501 -32.05 5.35 -4.30
CA LYS A 501 -32.59 6.52 -5.02
C LYS A 501 -32.27 6.41 -6.51
N GLU A 502 -33.15 6.96 -7.32
CA GLU A 502 -33.00 6.94 -8.78
C GLU A 502 -31.74 7.67 -9.24
N ASN A 503 -31.40 8.78 -8.58
CA ASN A 503 -30.23 9.60 -8.87
C ASN A 503 -28.91 9.07 -8.27
N THR A 504 -28.81 7.76 -7.99
CA THR A 504 -27.55 7.15 -7.54
C THR A 504 -26.56 6.99 -8.69
N LEU A 505 -25.29 6.90 -8.32
CA LEU A 505 -24.18 6.61 -9.23
C LEU A 505 -24.35 5.22 -9.86
N LYS A 506 -24.03 5.09 -11.14
CA LYS A 506 -24.02 3.80 -11.87
C LYS A 506 -22.72 3.64 -12.63
N LEU A 507 -22.15 2.45 -12.55
CA LEU A 507 -20.97 2.05 -13.32
C LEU A 507 -21.32 1.99 -14.80
N VAL A 508 -20.61 2.77 -15.61
CA VAL A 508 -20.77 2.86 -17.05
C VAL A 508 -19.42 2.96 -17.75
N GLY A 509 -19.43 2.87 -19.07
CA GLY A 509 -18.28 3.10 -19.91
C GLY A 509 -18.18 4.56 -20.36
N PHE A 510 -16.95 4.98 -20.71
CA PHE A 510 -16.67 6.29 -21.28
C PHE A 510 -15.74 6.17 -22.46
N ILE A 511 -16.07 6.89 -23.53
CA ILE A 511 -15.28 6.93 -24.76
C ILE A 511 -14.99 8.41 -25.07
N PRO A 512 -13.72 8.82 -25.34
CA PRO A 512 -13.45 10.19 -25.71
C PRO A 512 -14.06 10.49 -27.08
N THR A 513 -14.73 11.63 -27.22
CA THR A 513 -15.31 12.08 -28.50
C THR A 513 -14.21 12.19 -29.56
N ASN A 514 -13.08 12.77 -29.20
CA ASN A 514 -11.87 12.73 -30.02
C ASN A 514 -11.04 11.48 -29.66
N LYS A 515 -11.06 10.47 -30.51
CA LYS A 515 -10.39 9.18 -30.33
C LYS A 515 -8.87 9.26 -30.11
N ASN A 516 -8.24 10.37 -30.45
CA ASN A 516 -6.81 10.61 -30.24
C ASN A 516 -6.48 11.11 -28.83
N GLN A 517 -7.48 11.46 -28.03
CA GLN A 517 -7.29 11.88 -26.65
C GLN A 517 -7.20 10.67 -25.71
N SER A 518 -6.34 10.78 -24.70
CA SER A 518 -6.17 9.76 -23.67
C SER A 518 -6.96 10.14 -22.43
N LEU A 519 -7.81 9.23 -21.96
CA LEU A 519 -8.55 9.41 -20.70
C LEU A 519 -7.61 9.30 -19.48
N VAL A 520 -8.02 9.92 -18.37
CA VAL A 520 -7.27 9.94 -17.12
C VAL A 520 -8.16 9.44 -15.99
N ALA A 521 -7.74 8.40 -15.29
CA ALA A 521 -8.44 7.91 -14.07
C ALA A 521 -8.44 9.02 -13.00
N GLY A 522 -9.52 9.10 -12.23
CA GLY A 522 -9.72 10.16 -11.24
C GLY A 522 -10.22 11.49 -11.82
N SER A 523 -10.49 11.59 -13.13
CA SER A 523 -11.21 12.72 -13.69
C SER A 523 -12.67 12.70 -13.23
N HIS A 524 -13.23 13.87 -12.90
CA HIS A 524 -14.61 14.04 -12.50
C HIS A 524 -15.50 14.44 -13.68
N PHE A 525 -16.78 14.20 -13.59
CA PHE A 525 -17.72 14.47 -14.66
C PHE A 525 -18.59 15.69 -14.34
N ILE A 526 -18.65 16.63 -15.28
CA ILE A 526 -19.55 17.79 -15.24
C ILE A 526 -20.29 17.93 -16.57
N GLU A 527 -21.47 18.56 -16.53
CA GLU A 527 -22.19 18.94 -17.76
C GLU A 527 -21.42 19.99 -18.53
N LYS A 528 -21.56 19.94 -19.85
CA LYS A 528 -20.91 20.90 -20.73
C LYS A 528 -21.34 22.34 -20.40
N GLY A 529 -20.35 23.19 -20.14
CA GLY A 529 -20.56 24.60 -19.83
C GLY A 529 -20.80 24.92 -18.36
N GLN A 530 -20.81 23.91 -17.49
CA GLN A 530 -20.88 24.12 -16.05
C GLN A 530 -19.49 24.45 -15.48
N THR A 531 -19.48 25.11 -14.32
CA THR A 531 -18.27 25.47 -13.60
C THR A 531 -17.69 24.24 -12.90
N GLU A 532 -16.36 24.11 -12.87
CA GLU A 532 -15.65 23.04 -12.18
C GLU A 532 -15.70 23.24 -10.65
N ASN A 533 -16.74 22.70 -10.01
CA ASN A 533 -16.96 22.74 -8.57
C ASN A 533 -17.69 21.47 -8.10
N LEU A 534 -17.77 21.26 -6.78
CA LEU A 534 -18.41 20.08 -6.19
C LEU A 534 -19.93 20.02 -6.43
N GLU A 535 -20.59 21.16 -6.60
CA GLU A 535 -22.04 21.23 -6.82
C GLU A 535 -22.43 20.65 -8.20
N ASN A 536 -21.53 20.78 -9.17
CA ASN A 536 -21.72 20.30 -10.53
C ASN A 536 -21.10 18.91 -10.77
N ASP A 537 -20.44 18.33 -9.76
CA ASP A 537 -19.81 17.01 -9.87
C ASP A 537 -20.87 15.92 -9.94
N GLN A 538 -20.81 15.12 -11.00
CA GLN A 538 -21.75 14.02 -11.26
C GLN A 538 -21.13 12.64 -11.05
N GLY A 539 -19.85 12.55 -10.72
CA GLY A 539 -19.14 11.31 -10.54
C GLY A 539 -17.72 11.33 -11.05
N TRP A 540 -17.09 10.17 -11.14
CA TRP A 540 -15.66 10.08 -11.46
C TRP A 540 -15.32 8.86 -12.31
N MET A 541 -14.20 8.95 -13.03
CA MET A 541 -13.60 7.87 -13.81
C MET A 541 -12.72 6.99 -12.92
N SER A 542 -13.09 5.72 -12.75
CA SER A 542 -12.41 4.77 -11.85
C SER A 542 -11.22 4.08 -12.50
N SER A 543 -11.35 3.69 -13.77
CA SER A 543 -10.33 2.94 -14.51
C SER A 543 -10.27 3.40 -15.95
N VAL A 544 -9.06 3.42 -16.52
CA VAL A 544 -8.83 3.77 -17.92
C VAL A 544 -7.84 2.82 -18.56
N ALA A 545 -8.03 2.57 -19.84
CA ALA A 545 -7.05 1.87 -20.67
C ALA A 545 -7.10 2.39 -22.10
N PHE A 546 -6.01 2.21 -22.82
CA PHE A 546 -6.10 2.24 -24.28
C PHE A 546 -6.41 0.83 -24.75
N SER A 547 -7.40 0.64 -25.54
CA SER A 547 -7.69 -0.63 -26.17
C SER A 547 -6.97 -0.75 -27.52
N PRO A 548 -6.02 -1.68 -27.67
CA PRO A 548 -5.40 -1.93 -28.96
C PRO A 548 -6.37 -2.56 -29.95
N MET A 549 -7.43 -3.20 -29.47
CA MET A 549 -8.51 -3.76 -30.31
C MET A 549 -9.40 -2.67 -30.89
N LEU A 550 -9.78 -1.69 -30.06
CA LEU A 550 -10.64 -0.56 -30.46
C LEU A 550 -9.85 0.63 -31.00
N LYS A 551 -8.53 0.65 -30.79
CA LYS A 551 -7.59 1.70 -31.23
C LYS A 551 -7.85 3.08 -30.64
N HIS A 552 -8.41 3.14 -29.44
CA HIS A 552 -8.62 4.38 -28.68
C HIS A 552 -8.68 4.11 -27.18
N SER A 553 -8.64 5.19 -26.40
CA SER A 553 -8.80 5.13 -24.94
C SER A 553 -10.25 4.80 -24.59
N ILE A 554 -10.43 3.99 -23.55
CA ILE A 554 -11.73 3.66 -22.94
C ILE A 554 -11.61 3.80 -21.43
N GLY A 555 -12.73 4.07 -20.76
CA GLY A 555 -12.76 4.19 -19.31
C GLY A 555 -14.01 3.57 -18.70
N LEU A 556 -13.87 3.09 -17.48
CA LEU A 556 -14.99 2.76 -16.58
C LEU A 556 -15.09 3.86 -15.54
N GLY A 557 -16.30 4.16 -15.09
CA GLY A 557 -16.51 5.16 -14.05
C GLY A 557 -17.95 5.20 -13.58
N TYR A 558 -18.16 6.00 -12.56
CA TYR A 558 -19.46 6.19 -11.94
C TYR A 558 -20.02 7.55 -12.29
N ILE A 559 -21.26 7.60 -12.77
CA ILE A 559 -21.97 8.86 -13.01
C ILE A 559 -23.43 8.71 -12.55
N ILE A 560 -24.01 9.79 -12.07
CA ILE A 560 -25.42 9.86 -11.64
C ILE A 560 -26.33 9.40 -12.78
N ARG A 561 -27.20 8.40 -12.51
CA ARG A 561 -28.13 7.79 -13.48
C ARG A 561 -27.45 7.27 -14.76
N GLY A 562 -26.19 6.87 -14.69
CA GLY A 562 -25.37 6.58 -15.86
C GLY A 562 -25.98 5.60 -16.85
N ASN A 563 -26.65 4.55 -16.37
CA ASN A 563 -27.31 3.55 -17.23
C ASN A 563 -28.52 4.08 -18.03
N GLN A 564 -29.03 5.27 -17.70
CA GLN A 564 -30.14 5.94 -18.43
C GLN A 564 -29.61 7.00 -19.41
N ARG A 565 -28.27 7.22 -19.44
CA ARG A 565 -27.64 8.33 -20.13
C ARG A 565 -26.69 7.89 -21.25
N TYR A 566 -26.83 6.68 -21.77
CA TYR A 566 -25.99 6.19 -22.87
C TYR A 566 -26.15 7.07 -24.12
N GLY A 567 -25.01 7.46 -24.70
CA GLY A 567 -24.93 8.38 -25.83
C GLY A 567 -24.86 9.87 -25.47
N GLU A 568 -25.10 10.24 -24.21
CA GLU A 568 -24.90 11.61 -23.75
C GLU A 568 -23.42 11.97 -23.69
N LYS A 569 -23.10 13.25 -23.86
CA LYS A 569 -21.74 13.79 -23.80
C LYS A 569 -21.58 14.68 -22.60
N VAL A 570 -20.55 14.40 -21.82
CA VAL A 570 -20.16 15.16 -20.64
C VAL A 570 -18.67 15.51 -20.69
N HIS A 571 -18.23 16.42 -19.85
CA HIS A 571 -16.83 16.77 -19.71
C HIS A 571 -16.19 15.94 -18.57
N ALA A 572 -15.16 15.18 -18.89
CA ALA A 572 -14.24 14.59 -17.93
C ALA A 572 -13.16 15.64 -17.61
N VAL A 573 -13.20 16.19 -16.40
CA VAL A 573 -12.30 17.26 -15.95
C VAL A 573 -11.25 16.72 -14.98
N ASN A 574 -10.00 17.14 -15.17
CA ASN A 574 -8.91 16.85 -14.26
C ASN A 574 -8.24 18.15 -13.82
N PRO A 575 -8.67 18.73 -12.69
CA PRO A 575 -8.16 20.03 -12.24
C PRO A 575 -6.65 20.05 -11.97
N LEU A 576 -6.09 18.91 -11.53
CA LEU A 576 -4.65 18.80 -11.25
C LEU A 576 -3.80 18.91 -12.52
N ARG A 577 -4.29 18.38 -13.63
CA ARG A 577 -3.62 18.45 -14.94
C ARG A 577 -4.13 19.61 -15.80
N LYS A 578 -5.17 20.31 -15.37
CA LYS A 578 -5.89 21.34 -16.15
C LYS A 578 -6.35 20.83 -17.50
N GLU A 579 -6.88 19.61 -17.53
CA GLU A 579 -7.34 18.92 -18.72
C GLU A 579 -8.86 18.76 -18.69
N ILE A 580 -9.51 19.03 -19.80
CA ILE A 580 -10.94 18.79 -20.03
C ILE A 580 -11.07 17.96 -21.30
N ILE A 581 -11.73 16.82 -21.20
CA ILE A 581 -11.95 15.91 -22.32
C ILE A 581 -13.46 15.67 -22.46
N GLU A 582 -14.03 15.96 -23.64
CA GLU A 582 -15.40 15.58 -23.92
C GLU A 582 -15.49 14.06 -24.11
N VAL A 583 -16.34 13.41 -23.34
CA VAL A 583 -16.56 11.96 -23.36
C VAL A 583 -18.02 11.64 -23.59
N GLU A 584 -18.27 10.54 -24.30
CA GLU A 584 -19.59 9.93 -24.46
C GLU A 584 -19.80 8.84 -23.40
N ILE A 585 -20.94 8.85 -22.76
CA ILE A 585 -21.38 7.80 -21.83
C ILE A 585 -21.80 6.57 -22.63
N HIS A 586 -21.20 5.43 -22.33
CA HIS A 586 -21.36 4.19 -23.06
C HIS A 586 -21.71 3.03 -22.11
N SER A 587 -22.23 1.95 -22.65
CA SER A 587 -22.28 0.68 -21.93
C SER A 587 -20.87 0.31 -21.41
N PRO A 588 -20.72 -0.28 -20.22
CA PRO A 588 -19.40 -0.70 -19.74
C PRO A 588 -18.77 -1.83 -20.56
N HIS A 589 -19.55 -2.47 -21.43
CA HIS A 589 -19.13 -3.60 -22.27
C HIS A 589 -18.71 -3.09 -23.66
N PHE A 590 -17.42 -2.80 -23.83
CA PHE A 590 -16.86 -2.28 -25.09
C PHE A 590 -16.52 -3.37 -26.09
N TYR A 591 -16.20 -4.57 -25.61
CA TYR A 591 -15.76 -5.72 -26.39
C TYR A 591 -16.63 -6.93 -26.09
N ASP A 592 -17.12 -7.62 -27.13
CA ASP A 592 -18.00 -8.77 -27.03
C ASP A 592 -19.19 -8.54 -26.05
N PRO A 593 -20.02 -7.50 -26.28
CA PRO A 593 -21.06 -7.10 -25.32
C PRO A 593 -22.04 -8.24 -24.99
N GLU A 594 -22.36 -9.08 -25.95
CA GLU A 594 -23.27 -10.23 -25.77
C GLU A 594 -22.59 -11.45 -25.14
N GLY A 595 -21.27 -11.44 -25.00
CA GLY A 595 -20.51 -12.53 -24.38
C GLY A 595 -20.47 -13.82 -25.22
N GLU A 596 -20.50 -13.71 -26.54
CA GLU A 596 -20.42 -14.85 -27.45
C GLU A 596 -19.03 -15.49 -27.41
N LEU A 597 -17.97 -14.68 -27.44
CA LEU A 597 -16.59 -15.17 -27.40
C LEU A 597 -16.28 -15.89 -26.09
N LEU A 598 -16.73 -15.37 -24.97
CA LEU A 598 -16.45 -16.00 -23.67
C LEU A 598 -17.26 -17.31 -23.46
N ARG A 599 -18.42 -17.44 -24.12
CA ARG A 599 -19.20 -18.69 -24.09
C ARG A 599 -18.63 -19.73 -25.06
N GLY A 600 -17.94 -19.34 -26.10
CA GLY A 600 -17.12 -20.10 -27.03
C GLY A 600 -17.83 -21.03 -27.95
#